data_8d820bffca9a49bc5de52e0da779efd7
#
_entry.id   8d820bffca9a49bc5de52e0da779efd7
#
_cell.length_a   1.000
_cell.length_b   1.000
_cell.length_c   1.000
_cell.angle_alpha   90.00
_cell.angle_beta   90.00
_cell.angle_gamma   90.00
#
_symmetry.space_group_name_H-M   'P 1'
#
loop_
_entity.id
_entity.type
_entity.pdbx_description
1 polymer ?
#
loop_
_entity_poly.entity_id
_entity_poly.type
_entity_poly.pdbx_seq_one_letter_code
_entity_poly.pdbx_strand_id
1 'polypeptide(L)'
;VERLKGDEYTVDCLFDRKGICVGYNTRKRMKTAGGGVVISQNCKGKGIDRIISTFEREFSLCGPINFQFKYDENGDIPIVFDVNTRLASGGLPLTVASGFDIPDCLVRLVLNQEVAPWTCSDAFKELTMYRYYEEVFR
;
A
#
# COMPACT_ATOMS: atom_id res chain seq x y z
N VAL A 1 -3.92 21.05 -14.92
CA VAL A 1 -4.06 19.77 -14.24
C VAL A 1 -5.16 19.92 -13.21
N GLU A 2 -6.23 19.19 -13.36
CA GLU A 2 -7.37 19.22 -12.45
C GLU A 2 -6.98 18.55 -11.12
N ARG A 3 -7.28 19.22 -10.01
CA ARG A 3 -6.97 18.67 -8.68
C ARG A 3 -8.07 17.72 -8.25
N LEU A 4 -7.77 16.43 -8.17
CA LEU A 4 -8.68 15.43 -7.63
C LEU A 4 -9.10 15.80 -6.20
N LYS A 5 -10.40 15.88 -5.98
CA LYS A 5 -11.00 16.10 -4.65
C LYS A 5 -11.15 14.78 -3.90
N GLY A 6 -11.48 14.85 -2.61
CA GLY A 6 -11.77 13.69 -1.77
C GLY A 6 -10.57 13.11 -1.02
N ASP A 7 -10.84 11.99 -0.37
CA ASP A 7 -9.87 11.27 0.47
C ASP A 7 -8.72 10.70 -0.35
N GLU A 8 -7.55 10.63 0.26
CA GLU A 8 -6.35 10.08 -0.33
C GLU A 8 -6.05 8.71 0.25
N TYR A 9 -5.71 7.80 -0.63
CA TYR A 9 -5.41 6.41 -0.30
C TYR A 9 -4.01 6.04 -0.77
N THR A 10 -3.44 5.05 -0.11
CA THR A 10 -2.21 4.40 -0.55
C THR A 10 -2.42 2.89 -0.59
N VAL A 11 -1.87 2.25 -1.60
CA VAL A 11 -1.72 0.79 -1.65
C VAL A 11 -0.25 0.47 -1.47
N ASP A 12 0.04 -0.41 -0.51
CA ASP A 12 1.35 -1.03 -0.36
C ASP A 12 1.27 -2.42 -0.98
N CYS A 13 2.10 -2.73 -1.96
CA CYS A 13 2.11 -4.01 -2.67
C CYS A 13 3.52 -4.53 -2.87
N LEU A 14 3.63 -5.83 -3.14
CA LEU A 14 4.88 -6.52 -3.41
C LEU A 14 4.73 -7.35 -4.70
N PHE A 15 5.65 -7.17 -5.64
CA PHE A 15 5.74 -7.96 -6.86
C PHE A 15 6.93 -8.91 -6.79
N ASP A 16 6.74 -10.14 -7.23
CA ASP A 16 7.81 -11.12 -7.34
C ASP A 16 8.73 -10.84 -8.55
N ARG A 17 9.73 -11.70 -8.75
CA ARG A 17 10.67 -11.57 -9.88
C ARG A 17 10.04 -11.81 -11.25
N LYS A 18 8.84 -12.37 -11.30
CA LYS A 18 8.08 -12.60 -12.54
C LYS A 18 7.11 -11.45 -12.83
N GLY A 19 7.06 -10.45 -11.95
CA GLY A 19 6.13 -9.33 -12.05
C GLY A 19 4.71 -9.66 -11.56
N ILE A 20 4.55 -10.75 -10.82
CA ILE A 20 3.26 -11.16 -10.24
C ILE A 20 3.12 -10.55 -8.84
N CYS A 21 1.99 -9.97 -8.56
CA CYS A 21 1.70 -9.39 -7.25
C CYS A 21 1.54 -10.49 -6.19
N VAL A 22 2.42 -10.49 -5.20
CA VAL A 22 2.36 -11.39 -4.05
C VAL A 22 1.21 -11.02 -3.12
N GLY A 23 0.90 -9.74 -3.03
CA GLY A 23 -0.19 -9.22 -2.23
C GLY A 23 -0.17 -7.71 -2.14
N TYR A 24 -1.26 -7.15 -1.62
CA TYR A 24 -1.37 -5.71 -1.39
C TYR A 24 -2.28 -5.38 -0.21
N ASN A 25 -2.02 -4.26 0.46
CA ASN A 25 -2.87 -3.70 1.49
C ASN A 25 -3.22 -2.25 1.14
N THR A 26 -4.51 -1.91 1.24
CA THR A 26 -5.02 -0.56 1.00
C THR A 26 -5.22 0.16 2.33
N ARG A 27 -4.81 1.42 2.39
CA ARG A 27 -5.00 2.27 3.57
C ARG A 27 -5.43 3.68 3.19
N LYS A 28 -6.35 4.23 3.96
CA LYS A 28 -6.79 5.62 3.87
C LYS A 28 -5.81 6.51 4.63
N ARG A 29 -5.42 7.64 4.06
CA ARG A 29 -4.59 8.68 4.70
C ARG A 29 -5.50 9.66 5.40
N MET A 30 -5.73 9.47 6.71
CA MET A 30 -6.65 10.31 7.47
C MET A 30 -6.04 11.65 7.89
N LYS A 31 -4.73 11.66 8.21
CA LYS A 31 -4.00 12.87 8.56
C LYS A 31 -2.56 12.77 8.11
N THR A 32 -2.06 13.87 7.53
CA THR A 32 -0.67 14.01 7.10
C THR A 32 -0.01 15.20 7.79
N ALA A 33 1.30 15.11 8.03
CA ALA A 33 2.13 16.21 8.50
C ALA A 33 3.51 16.10 7.84
N GLY A 34 4.05 17.22 7.34
CA GLY A 34 5.36 17.25 6.66
C GLY A 34 5.44 16.30 5.45
N GLY A 35 4.32 16.08 4.72
CA GLY A 35 4.25 15.14 3.59
C GLY A 35 4.11 13.68 3.99
N GLY A 36 4.36 13.33 5.26
CA GLY A 36 4.19 11.98 5.79
C GLY A 36 2.81 11.73 6.38
N VAL A 37 2.37 10.47 6.42
CA VAL A 37 1.13 10.09 7.08
C VAL A 37 1.36 9.98 8.59
N VAL A 38 0.47 10.57 9.39
CA VAL A 38 0.49 10.49 10.87
C VAL A 38 -0.70 9.70 11.42
N ILE A 39 -1.84 9.71 10.71
CA ILE A 39 -2.98 8.84 11.03
C ILE A 39 -3.41 8.17 9.73
N SER A 40 -3.46 6.85 9.73
CA SER A 40 -4.00 6.07 8.61
C SER A 40 -4.76 4.86 9.09
N GLN A 41 -5.69 4.40 8.27
CA GLN A 41 -6.55 3.27 8.54
C GLN A 41 -6.51 2.31 7.36
N ASN A 42 -6.35 1.01 7.61
CA ASN A 42 -6.47 0.04 6.54
C ASN A 42 -7.94 -0.09 6.12
N CYS A 43 -8.16 -0.37 4.86
CA CYS A 43 -9.50 -0.48 4.29
C CYS A 43 -9.52 -1.44 3.09
N LYS A 44 -10.71 -1.91 2.75
CA LYS A 44 -10.92 -2.63 1.49
C LYS A 44 -11.02 -1.60 0.35
N GLY A 45 -10.05 -1.63 -0.57
CA GLY A 45 -10.04 -0.73 -1.73
C GLY A 45 -10.92 -1.28 -2.85
N LYS A 46 -11.88 -0.51 -3.34
CA LYS A 46 -12.68 -0.86 -4.52
C LYS A 46 -11.86 -0.66 -5.79
N GLY A 47 -11.87 -1.63 -6.68
CA GLY A 47 -11.22 -1.55 -8.00
C GLY A 47 -9.69 -1.65 -7.98
N ILE A 48 -9.06 -1.96 -6.85
CA ILE A 48 -7.60 -2.08 -6.74
C ILE A 48 -7.08 -3.29 -7.51
N ASP A 49 -7.79 -4.42 -7.50
CA ASP A 49 -7.42 -5.61 -8.27
C ASP A 49 -7.23 -5.29 -9.77
N ARG A 50 -8.05 -4.39 -10.33
CA ARG A 50 -7.93 -3.96 -11.72
C ARG A 50 -6.64 -3.17 -11.97
N ILE A 51 -6.24 -2.32 -11.01
CA ILE A 51 -4.96 -1.59 -11.09
C ILE A 51 -3.79 -2.57 -11.01
N ILE A 52 -3.82 -3.50 -10.05
CA ILE A 52 -2.79 -4.54 -9.89
C ILE A 52 -2.66 -5.36 -11.17
N SER A 53 -3.77 -5.86 -11.72
CA SER A 53 -3.76 -6.62 -12.98
C SER A 53 -3.23 -5.79 -14.16
N THR A 54 -3.46 -4.48 -14.18
CA THR A 54 -2.87 -3.59 -15.19
C THR A 54 -1.36 -3.47 -14.98
N PHE A 55 -0.90 -3.36 -13.75
CA PHE A 55 0.53 -3.30 -13.44
C PHE A 55 1.26 -4.59 -13.85
N GLU A 56 0.66 -5.76 -13.56
CA GLU A 56 1.21 -7.06 -13.96
C GLU A 56 1.31 -7.22 -15.49
N ARG A 57 0.33 -6.72 -16.23
CA ARG A 57 0.29 -6.87 -17.69
C ARG A 57 1.18 -5.88 -18.42
N GLU A 58 1.21 -4.61 -17.97
CA GLU A 58 1.83 -3.51 -18.73
C GLU A 58 3.23 -3.15 -18.25
N PHE A 59 3.63 -3.57 -17.04
CA PHE A 59 4.89 -3.18 -16.44
C PHE A 59 5.66 -4.40 -15.91
N SER A 60 6.97 -4.39 -16.08
CA SER A 60 7.87 -5.40 -15.48
C SER A 60 8.28 -4.97 -14.08
N LEU A 61 7.32 -4.92 -13.15
CA LEU A 61 7.59 -4.52 -11.77
C LEU A 61 8.19 -5.67 -10.98
N CYS A 62 9.11 -5.35 -10.07
CA CYS A 62 9.70 -6.29 -9.11
C CYS A 62 10.01 -5.57 -7.81
N GLY A 63 9.71 -6.22 -6.69
CA GLY A 63 9.93 -5.66 -5.36
C GLY A 63 8.75 -4.85 -4.81
N PRO A 64 9.00 -4.06 -3.76
CA PRO A 64 7.95 -3.29 -3.10
C PRO A 64 7.58 -2.05 -3.91
N ILE A 65 6.29 -1.87 -4.10
CA ILE A 65 5.70 -0.72 -4.77
C ILE A 65 4.67 -0.11 -3.82
N ASN A 66 4.62 1.20 -3.73
CA ASN A 66 3.45 1.84 -3.17
C ASN A 66 2.92 2.89 -4.15
N PHE A 67 1.62 2.95 -4.31
CA PHE A 67 0.98 3.95 -5.14
C PHE A 67 -0.13 4.67 -4.40
N GLN A 68 -0.34 5.93 -4.77
CA GLN A 68 -1.37 6.78 -4.18
C GLN A 68 -2.47 7.02 -5.20
N PHE A 69 -3.69 7.01 -4.71
CA PHE A 69 -4.86 7.24 -5.54
C PHE A 69 -5.94 8.01 -4.79
N LYS A 70 -6.86 8.57 -5.54
CA LYS A 70 -8.15 9.06 -5.08
C LYS A 70 -9.22 8.43 -5.93
N TYR A 71 -10.41 8.34 -5.39
CA TYR A 71 -11.56 7.95 -6.20
C TYR A 71 -12.01 9.13 -7.07
N ASP A 72 -12.63 8.81 -8.20
CA ASP A 72 -13.34 9.77 -9.03
C ASP A 72 -14.50 10.44 -8.25
N GLU A 73 -15.17 11.41 -8.85
CA GLU A 73 -16.27 12.14 -8.21
C GLU A 73 -17.44 11.25 -7.77
N ASN A 74 -17.64 10.11 -8.42
CA ASN A 74 -18.67 9.13 -8.08
C ASN A 74 -18.23 8.17 -6.95
N GLY A 75 -16.95 8.17 -6.59
CA GLY A 75 -16.38 7.27 -5.58
C GLY A 75 -16.18 5.83 -6.07
N ASP A 76 -16.16 5.60 -7.38
CA ASP A 76 -16.17 4.27 -7.97
C ASP A 76 -14.84 3.87 -8.61
N ILE A 77 -14.16 4.82 -9.24
CA ILE A 77 -12.95 4.54 -10.04
C ILE A 77 -11.73 5.11 -9.32
N PRO A 78 -10.77 4.25 -8.92
CA PRO A 78 -9.51 4.74 -8.35
C PRO A 78 -8.63 5.34 -9.45
N ILE A 79 -8.20 6.59 -9.24
CA ILE A 79 -7.33 7.35 -10.15
C ILE A 79 -5.96 7.47 -9.48
N VAL A 80 -4.98 6.75 -10.01
CA VAL A 80 -3.60 6.76 -9.52
C VAL A 80 -2.91 8.05 -9.96
N PHE A 81 -2.22 8.71 -9.04
CA PHE A 81 -1.50 9.96 -9.32
C PHE A 81 -0.03 9.93 -8.86
N ASP A 82 0.37 8.94 -8.07
CA ASP A 82 1.75 8.78 -7.61
C ASP A 82 2.10 7.31 -7.47
N VAL A 83 3.27 6.92 -7.95
CA VAL A 83 3.79 5.54 -7.86
C VAL A 83 5.23 5.59 -7.39
N ASN A 84 5.53 4.86 -6.32
CA ASN A 84 6.84 4.79 -5.71
C ASN A 84 7.36 3.35 -5.71
N THR A 85 8.51 3.11 -6.32
CA THR A 85 9.16 1.79 -6.40
C THR A 85 10.04 1.53 -5.17
N ARG A 86 9.44 1.60 -4.00
CA ARG A 86 10.09 1.43 -2.69
C ARG A 86 9.07 1.09 -1.61
N LEU A 87 9.57 0.67 -0.45
CA LEU A 87 8.75 0.56 0.76
C LEU A 87 8.18 1.94 1.16
N ALA A 88 6.96 1.95 1.65
CA ALA A 88 6.31 3.17 2.11
C ALA A 88 6.98 3.71 3.39
N SER A 89 7.34 5.00 3.39
CA SER A 89 8.06 5.63 4.51
C SER A 89 7.22 5.82 5.78
N GLY A 90 5.91 5.92 5.66
CA GLY A 90 5.07 6.32 6.79
C GLY A 90 3.97 5.35 7.16
N GLY A 91 3.50 4.53 6.25
CA GLY A 91 2.34 3.67 6.45
C GLY A 91 2.64 2.18 6.50
N LEU A 92 3.87 1.77 6.19
CA LEU A 92 4.27 0.37 6.17
C LEU A 92 3.96 -0.38 7.48
N PRO A 93 4.17 0.20 8.68
CA PRO A 93 3.83 -0.49 9.92
C PRO A 93 2.36 -0.91 10.03
N LEU A 94 1.44 -0.13 9.45
CA LEU A 94 0.03 -0.51 9.41
C LEU A 94 -0.20 -1.72 8.51
N THR A 95 0.47 -1.79 7.37
CA THR A 95 0.39 -2.94 6.44
C THR A 95 0.93 -4.20 7.09
N VAL A 96 2.06 -4.11 7.80
CA VAL A 96 2.61 -5.23 8.57
C VAL A 96 1.65 -5.66 9.70
N ALA A 97 1.13 -4.71 10.47
CA ALA A 97 0.16 -5.00 11.53
C ALA A 97 -1.16 -5.61 11.01
N SER A 98 -1.49 -5.36 9.74
CA SER A 98 -2.65 -5.97 9.05
C SER A 98 -2.39 -7.43 8.63
N GLY A 99 -1.18 -7.94 8.83
CA GLY A 99 -0.78 -9.32 8.51
C GLY A 99 0.01 -9.46 7.21
N PHE A 100 0.25 -8.38 6.47
CA PHE A 100 1.10 -8.41 5.28
C PHE A 100 2.51 -7.88 5.61
N ASP A 101 3.39 -8.77 6.05
CA ASP A 101 4.78 -8.44 6.34
C ASP A 101 5.60 -8.36 5.05
N ILE A 102 5.48 -7.23 4.34
CA ILE A 102 6.23 -6.96 3.09
C ILE A 102 7.74 -7.06 3.30
N PRO A 103 8.35 -6.53 4.37
CA PRO A 103 9.77 -6.71 4.66
C PRO A 103 10.21 -8.18 4.73
N ASP A 104 9.50 -9.04 5.46
CA ASP A 104 9.82 -10.48 5.52
C ASP A 104 9.65 -11.15 4.16
N CYS A 105 8.52 -10.90 3.50
CA CYS A 105 8.26 -11.42 2.15
C CYS A 105 9.35 -11.01 1.17
N LEU A 106 9.82 -9.76 1.21
CA LEU A 106 10.89 -9.26 0.34
C LEU A 106 12.21 -10.00 0.60
N VAL A 107 12.58 -10.21 1.86
CA VAL A 107 13.78 -10.99 2.23
C VAL A 107 13.68 -12.41 1.69
N ARG A 108 12.53 -13.07 1.87
CA ARG A 108 12.30 -14.42 1.33
C ARG A 108 12.45 -14.47 -0.19
N LEU A 109 11.87 -13.52 -0.92
CA LEU A 109 12.02 -13.43 -2.39
C LEU A 109 13.47 -13.24 -2.81
N VAL A 110 14.25 -12.42 -2.08
CA VAL A 110 15.69 -12.24 -2.34
C VAL A 110 16.46 -13.54 -2.13
N LEU A 111 16.11 -14.31 -1.11
CA LEU A 111 16.72 -15.61 -0.79
C LEU A 111 16.18 -16.77 -1.66
N ASN A 112 15.37 -16.52 -2.68
CA ASN A 112 14.69 -17.51 -3.52
C ASN A 112 13.81 -18.50 -2.73
N GLN A 113 13.24 -18.06 -1.62
CA GLN A 113 12.27 -18.83 -0.84
C GLN A 113 10.87 -18.56 -1.36
N GLU A 114 9.98 -19.54 -1.18
CA GLU A 114 8.57 -19.36 -1.50
C GLU A 114 7.90 -18.35 -0.57
N VAL A 115 7.05 -17.51 -1.15
CA VAL A 115 6.19 -16.58 -0.44
C VAL A 115 4.76 -16.90 -0.82
N ALA A 116 3.95 -17.25 0.18
CA ALA A 116 2.53 -17.48 -0.05
C ALA A 116 1.84 -16.17 -0.46
N PRO A 117 0.94 -16.20 -1.45
CA PRO A 117 0.14 -15.04 -1.78
C PRO A 117 -0.63 -14.53 -0.56
N TRP A 118 -0.54 -13.24 -0.30
CA TRP A 118 -1.30 -12.61 0.76
C TRP A 118 -2.59 -12.00 0.19
N THR A 119 -3.70 -12.35 0.78
CA THR A 119 -5.00 -11.77 0.45
C THR A 119 -5.62 -11.17 1.69
N CYS A 120 -6.26 -10.02 1.55
CA CYS A 120 -7.09 -9.43 2.59
C CYS A 120 -8.30 -10.35 2.79
N SER A 121 -8.18 -11.32 3.72
CA SER A 121 -9.16 -12.37 3.98
C SER A 121 -10.43 -11.84 4.65
N ASP A 122 -11.42 -12.71 4.82
CA ASP A 122 -12.64 -12.43 5.60
C ASP A 122 -12.36 -12.11 7.08
N ALA A 123 -11.16 -12.40 7.57
CA ALA A 123 -10.64 -12.00 8.88
C ALA A 123 -10.07 -10.57 8.92
N PHE A 124 -10.33 -9.75 7.91
CA PHE A 124 -9.92 -8.36 7.86
C PHE A 124 -10.37 -7.60 9.11
N LYS A 125 -9.39 -7.12 9.86
CA LYS A 125 -9.63 -6.21 10.99
C LYS A 125 -9.30 -4.79 10.56
N GLU A 126 -10.23 -3.89 10.73
CA GLU A 126 -9.98 -2.47 10.54
C GLU A 126 -9.06 -1.97 11.64
N LEU A 127 -7.85 -1.58 11.25
CA LEU A 127 -6.83 -1.05 12.14
C LEU A 127 -6.59 0.42 11.83
N THR A 128 -6.45 1.23 12.87
CA THR A 128 -6.04 2.62 12.75
C THR A 128 -4.67 2.80 13.37
N MET A 129 -3.73 3.29 12.58
CA MET A 129 -2.39 3.62 13.04
C MET A 129 -2.30 5.09 13.42
N TYR A 130 -1.76 5.36 14.59
CA TYR A 130 -1.35 6.68 15.05
C TYR A 130 0.18 6.71 15.16
N ARG A 131 0.84 7.68 14.52
CA ARG A 131 2.28 7.87 14.62
C ARG A 131 2.58 8.98 15.61
N TYR A 132 3.46 8.69 16.55
CA TYR A 132 3.99 9.64 17.50
C TYR A 132 5.46 9.89 17.18
N TYR A 133 5.87 11.14 17.28
CA TYR A 133 7.28 11.51 17.30
C TYR A 133 7.67 11.68 18.77
N GLU A 134 8.75 11.03 19.17
CA GLU A 134 9.28 11.10 20.52
C GLU A 134 10.60 11.86 20.47
N GLU A 135 10.78 12.83 21.36
CA GLU A 135 11.99 13.61 21.46
C GLU A 135 12.97 12.92 22.42
N VAL A 136 14.22 12.79 22.01
CA VAL A 136 15.28 12.21 22.83
C VAL A 136 16.26 13.30 23.23
N PHE A 137 16.36 13.56 24.52
CA PHE A 137 17.36 14.47 25.10
C PHE A 137 18.58 13.65 25.57
N ARG A 138 19.79 14.14 25.24
CA ARG A 138 21.05 13.57 25.68
C ARG A 138 21.81 14.57 26.49
#